data_95fb355ff429c4b183d1d1e00a628412
#
_entry.id   95fb355ff429c4b183d1d1e00a628412
#
_cell.length_a   1.000
_cell.length_b   1.000
_cell.length_c   1.000
_cell.angle_alpha   90.00
_cell.angle_beta   90.00
_cell.angle_gamma   90.00
#
_symmetry.space_group_name_H-M   'P 1'
#
loop_
_entity.id
_entity.type
_entity.pdbx_description
1 polymer ?
#
loop_
_entity_poly.entity_id
_entity_poly.type
_entity_poly.pdbx_seq_one_letter_code
_entity_poly.pdbx_strand_id
1 'polypeptide(L)'
;MKYRIFIVEDDETIANLLKKHLSSWGYDVFLAEDFSNILQEFAGKDPQLVLLDLKLPFYNGFHWCEEIRKVSQVPVIFISSAADNMNMVMAMSRGADDFIAKPFDMDVLVAKIQAILRRTYSFGNPVSYTHLRAHETRHDL
;
A
#
# COMPACT_ATOMS: atom_id res chain seq x y z
N MET A 1 -6.95 -7.22 15.96
CA MET A 1 -7.50 -6.89 14.65
C MET A 1 -6.46 -7.12 13.57
N LYS A 2 -6.83 -7.83 12.52
CA LYS A 2 -5.93 -8.05 11.41
C LYS A 2 -6.12 -6.98 10.35
N TYR A 3 -5.03 -6.39 9.91
CA TYR A 3 -5.08 -5.50 8.74
C TYR A 3 -5.12 -6.33 7.47
N ARG A 4 -5.95 -5.89 6.53
CA ARG A 4 -6.07 -6.52 5.21
C ARG A 4 -5.16 -5.80 4.22
N ILE A 5 -4.32 -6.56 3.54
CA ILE A 5 -3.39 -6.02 2.54
C ILE A 5 -3.76 -6.61 1.18
N PHE A 6 -3.96 -5.76 0.20
CA PHE A 6 -4.27 -6.16 -1.16
C PHE A 6 -3.02 -5.98 -2.02
N ILE A 7 -2.57 -7.06 -2.66
CA ILE A 7 -1.34 -7.06 -3.46
C ILE A 7 -1.71 -7.15 -4.93
N VAL A 8 -1.30 -6.15 -5.70
CA VAL A 8 -1.51 -6.08 -7.15
C VAL A 8 -0.16 -6.27 -7.83
N GLU A 9 0.18 -7.52 -8.10
CA GLU A 9 1.43 -7.96 -8.67
C GLU A 9 1.15 -9.15 -9.58
N ASP A 10 1.50 -9.03 -10.88
CA ASP A 10 1.20 -10.09 -11.84
C ASP A 10 2.28 -11.18 -11.92
N ASP A 11 3.46 -10.97 -11.35
CA ASP A 11 4.46 -12.01 -11.21
C ASP A 11 4.05 -12.91 -10.06
N GLU A 12 3.60 -14.12 -10.38
CA GLU A 12 3.05 -15.04 -9.36
C GLU A 12 4.09 -15.42 -8.31
N THR A 13 5.35 -15.56 -8.71
CA THR A 13 6.40 -15.89 -7.76
C THR A 13 6.55 -14.81 -6.70
N ILE A 14 6.63 -13.56 -7.14
CA ILE A 14 6.76 -12.42 -6.21
C ILE A 14 5.50 -12.28 -5.38
N ALA A 15 4.33 -12.38 -6.00
CA ALA A 15 3.06 -12.23 -5.30
C ALA A 15 2.91 -13.26 -4.19
N ASN A 16 3.25 -14.52 -4.48
CA ASN A 16 3.14 -15.59 -3.49
C ASN A 16 4.18 -15.46 -2.37
N LEU A 17 5.39 -15.01 -2.69
CA LEU A 17 6.40 -14.74 -1.66
C LEU A 17 5.94 -13.62 -0.73
N LEU A 18 5.39 -12.55 -1.28
CA LEU A 18 4.86 -11.45 -0.49
C LEU A 18 3.73 -11.92 0.41
N LYS A 19 2.80 -12.68 -0.15
CA LYS A 19 1.67 -13.19 0.63
C LYS A 19 2.14 -14.07 1.77
N LYS A 20 3.07 -14.99 1.51
CA LYS A 20 3.58 -15.89 2.53
C LYS A 20 4.26 -15.11 3.65
N HIS A 21 5.14 -14.18 3.28
CA HIS A 21 5.90 -13.43 4.26
C HIS A 21 5.01 -12.52 5.10
N LEU A 22 4.12 -11.77 4.45
CA LEU A 22 3.25 -10.84 5.17
C LEU A 22 2.22 -11.59 6.01
N SER A 23 1.73 -12.73 5.53
CA SER A 23 0.83 -13.54 6.35
C SER A 23 1.52 -14.03 7.62
N SER A 24 2.82 -14.30 7.57
CA SER A 24 3.56 -14.73 8.77
C SER A 24 3.65 -13.62 9.80
N TRP A 25 3.49 -12.36 9.38
CA TRP A 25 3.45 -11.21 10.29
C TRP A 25 2.05 -10.91 10.83
N GLY A 26 1.08 -11.75 10.50
CA GLY A 26 -0.27 -11.61 11.02
C GLY A 26 -1.20 -10.78 10.16
N TYR A 27 -0.80 -10.40 8.96
CA TYR A 27 -1.68 -9.68 8.05
C TYR A 27 -2.58 -10.63 7.29
N ASP A 28 -3.75 -10.14 6.91
CA ASP A 28 -4.69 -10.87 6.06
C ASP A 28 -4.46 -10.41 4.63
N VAL A 29 -3.87 -11.27 3.80
CA VAL A 29 -3.32 -10.87 2.51
C VAL A 29 -4.13 -11.45 1.36
N PHE A 30 -4.51 -10.58 0.42
CA PHE A 30 -5.25 -10.95 -0.79
C PHE A 30 -4.44 -10.59 -2.02
N LEU A 31 -4.40 -11.50 -3.01
CA LEU A 31 -3.73 -11.27 -4.27
C LEU A 31 -4.76 -10.90 -5.33
N ALA A 32 -4.45 -9.91 -6.15
CA ALA A 32 -5.28 -9.54 -7.28
C ALA A 32 -5.30 -10.68 -8.31
N GLU A 33 -6.47 -10.95 -8.89
CA GLU A 33 -6.66 -12.01 -9.86
C GLU A 33 -7.06 -11.49 -11.24
N ASP A 34 -7.85 -10.44 -11.29
CA ASP A 34 -8.33 -9.88 -12.55
C ASP A 34 -7.72 -8.49 -12.76
N PHE A 35 -6.64 -8.45 -13.52
CA PHE A 35 -5.89 -7.20 -13.75
C PHE A 35 -6.60 -6.23 -14.68
N SER A 36 -7.70 -6.64 -15.29
CA SER A 36 -8.53 -5.71 -16.05
C SER A 36 -9.56 -5.01 -15.17
N ASN A 37 -9.72 -5.43 -13.91
CA ASN A 37 -10.78 -4.91 -13.05
C ASN A 37 -10.35 -4.85 -11.58
N ILE A 38 -9.19 -4.20 -11.35
CA ILE A 38 -8.60 -4.11 -10.02
C ILE A 38 -9.50 -3.33 -9.05
N LEU A 39 -10.15 -2.28 -9.53
CA LEU A 39 -10.96 -1.44 -8.64
C LEU A 39 -12.13 -2.24 -8.03
N GLN A 40 -12.71 -3.15 -8.80
CA GLN A 40 -13.80 -3.97 -8.29
C GLN A 40 -13.31 -4.92 -7.19
N GLU A 41 -12.16 -5.56 -7.41
CA GLU A 41 -11.56 -6.42 -6.38
C GLU A 41 -11.20 -5.63 -5.14
N PHE A 42 -10.65 -4.43 -5.32
CA PHE A 42 -10.32 -3.52 -4.23
C PHE A 42 -11.56 -3.23 -3.39
N ALA A 43 -12.65 -2.86 -4.03
CA ALA A 43 -13.88 -2.53 -3.32
C ALA A 43 -14.42 -3.72 -2.55
N GLY A 44 -14.34 -4.92 -3.15
CA GLY A 44 -14.83 -6.13 -2.50
C GLY A 44 -14.00 -6.57 -1.31
N LYS A 45 -12.69 -6.31 -1.32
CA LYS A 45 -11.80 -6.72 -0.22
C LYS A 45 -11.69 -5.65 0.86
N ASP A 46 -11.92 -4.41 0.52
CA ASP A 46 -11.84 -3.27 1.44
C ASP A 46 -10.54 -3.31 2.27
N PRO A 47 -9.38 -3.28 1.63
CA PRO A 47 -8.12 -3.41 2.34
C PRO A 47 -7.72 -2.15 3.09
N GLN A 48 -6.85 -2.28 4.08
CA GLN A 48 -6.26 -1.17 4.79
C GLN A 48 -4.95 -0.68 4.17
N LEU A 49 -4.42 -1.44 3.21
CA LEU A 49 -3.20 -1.07 2.51
C LEU A 49 -3.13 -1.81 1.18
N VAL A 50 -2.60 -1.13 0.15
CA VAL A 50 -2.42 -1.71 -1.17
C VAL A 50 -0.95 -1.69 -1.54
N LEU A 51 -0.41 -2.84 -1.94
CA LEU A 51 0.90 -2.93 -2.60
C LEU A 51 0.62 -3.04 -4.08
N LEU A 52 1.19 -2.13 -4.87
CA LEU A 52 0.78 -1.95 -6.25
C LEU A 52 2.00 -1.90 -7.16
N ASP A 53 2.13 -2.89 -8.05
CA ASP A 53 3.20 -2.88 -9.04
C ASP A 53 2.89 -1.82 -10.11
N LEU A 54 3.94 -1.28 -10.70
CA LEU A 54 3.82 -0.28 -11.74
C LEU A 54 3.51 -0.92 -13.08
N LYS A 55 4.23 -1.97 -13.45
CA LYS A 55 4.06 -2.63 -14.74
C LYS A 55 3.09 -3.78 -14.62
N LEU A 56 1.88 -3.57 -15.11
CA LEU A 56 0.80 -4.54 -15.03
C LEU A 56 0.16 -4.72 -16.40
N PRO A 57 -0.51 -5.88 -16.64
CA PRO A 57 -1.27 -6.03 -17.87
C PRO A 57 -2.49 -5.10 -17.88
N PHE A 58 -2.94 -4.72 -19.07
CA PHE A 58 -4.08 -3.84 -19.35
C PHE A 58 -3.79 -2.39 -18.98
N TYR A 59 -3.67 -2.06 -17.69
CA TYR A 59 -3.43 -0.71 -17.19
C TYR A 59 -2.26 -0.76 -16.19
N ASN A 60 -1.42 0.27 -16.21
CA ASN A 60 -0.30 0.30 -15.28
C ASN A 60 -0.73 0.70 -13.86
N GLY A 61 0.20 0.63 -12.92
CA GLY A 61 -0.10 0.93 -11.53
C GLY A 61 -0.52 2.37 -11.28
N PHE A 62 -0.02 3.31 -12.09
CA PHE A 62 -0.44 4.71 -11.94
C PHE A 62 -1.93 4.85 -12.19
N HIS A 63 -2.44 4.19 -13.23
CA HIS A 63 -3.87 4.20 -13.53
C HIS A 63 -4.69 3.72 -12.32
N TRP A 64 -4.30 2.57 -11.77
CA TRP A 64 -5.07 2.00 -10.66
C TRP A 64 -4.95 2.84 -9.39
N CYS A 65 -3.79 3.47 -9.15
CA CYS A 65 -3.66 4.37 -8.02
C CYS A 65 -4.61 5.55 -8.14
N GLU A 66 -4.72 6.13 -9.35
CA GLU A 66 -5.65 7.22 -9.57
C GLU A 66 -7.09 6.79 -9.37
N GLU A 67 -7.46 5.59 -9.88
CA GLU A 67 -8.81 5.09 -9.71
C GLU A 67 -9.15 4.83 -8.25
N ILE A 68 -8.21 4.27 -7.50
CA ILE A 68 -8.41 4.03 -6.06
C ILE A 68 -8.57 5.36 -5.34
N ARG A 69 -7.77 6.38 -5.68
CA ARG A 69 -7.84 7.68 -5.02
C ARG A 69 -9.14 8.41 -5.23
N LYS A 70 -9.88 8.08 -6.28
CA LYS A 70 -11.21 8.66 -6.50
C LYS A 70 -12.22 8.19 -5.46
N VAL A 71 -11.98 7.03 -4.84
CA VAL A 71 -12.95 6.41 -3.92
C VAL A 71 -12.38 6.16 -2.52
N SER A 72 -11.07 6.32 -2.30
CA SER A 72 -10.48 5.93 -1.02
C SER A 72 -9.17 6.67 -0.77
N GLN A 73 -8.87 6.89 0.52
CA GLN A 73 -7.58 7.42 0.96
C GLN A 73 -6.69 6.32 1.54
N VAL A 74 -6.97 5.07 1.20
CA VAL A 74 -6.18 3.94 1.67
C VAL A 74 -4.70 4.12 1.31
N PRO A 75 -3.76 3.77 2.20
CA PRO A 75 -2.34 3.87 1.86
C PRO A 75 -1.98 2.96 0.70
N VAL A 76 -1.17 3.48 -0.22
CA VAL A 76 -0.67 2.75 -1.38
C VAL A 76 0.85 2.82 -1.39
N ILE A 77 1.50 1.65 -1.45
CA ILE A 77 2.95 1.55 -1.63
C ILE A 77 3.19 0.93 -3.00
N PHE A 78 3.91 1.65 -3.86
CA PHE A 78 4.32 1.07 -5.14
C PHE A 78 5.51 0.15 -4.95
N ILE A 79 5.48 -0.99 -5.64
CA ILE A 79 6.61 -1.91 -5.73
C ILE A 79 6.95 -2.08 -7.21
N SER A 80 8.18 -1.81 -7.63
CA SER A 80 8.48 -1.87 -9.04
C SER A 80 9.98 -2.00 -9.34
N SER A 81 10.29 -2.72 -10.42
CA SER A 81 11.64 -2.76 -10.96
C SER A 81 11.98 -1.51 -11.76
N ALA A 82 10.99 -0.68 -12.08
CA ALA A 82 11.19 0.55 -12.85
C ALA A 82 11.44 1.72 -11.90
N ALA A 83 12.44 1.59 -11.02
CA ALA A 83 12.67 2.53 -9.93
C ALA A 83 13.73 3.56 -10.30
N ASP A 84 13.41 4.48 -11.18
CA ASP A 84 14.23 5.66 -11.37
C ASP A 84 13.57 6.85 -10.66
N ASN A 85 14.30 7.96 -10.59
CA ASN A 85 13.82 9.14 -9.88
C ASN A 85 12.50 9.67 -10.45
N MET A 86 12.34 9.60 -11.76
CA MET A 86 11.13 10.11 -12.41
C MET A 86 9.91 9.27 -12.02
N ASN A 87 10.06 7.93 -12.02
CA ASN A 87 8.96 7.05 -11.61
C ASN A 87 8.58 7.25 -10.15
N MET A 88 9.56 7.48 -9.28
CA MET A 88 9.28 7.78 -7.88
C MET A 88 8.51 9.08 -7.73
N VAL A 89 8.92 10.13 -8.45
CA VAL A 89 8.24 11.42 -8.41
C VAL A 89 6.81 11.27 -8.92
N MET A 90 6.63 10.55 -10.04
CA MET A 90 5.29 10.33 -10.58
C MET A 90 4.40 9.55 -9.62
N ALA A 91 4.93 8.51 -8.98
CA ALA A 91 4.17 7.72 -8.02
C ALA A 91 3.67 8.59 -6.88
N MET A 92 4.55 9.39 -6.29
CA MET A 92 4.18 10.24 -5.17
C MET A 92 3.19 11.32 -5.59
N SER A 93 3.36 11.88 -6.79
CA SER A 93 2.45 12.92 -7.28
C SER A 93 1.06 12.36 -7.61
N ARG A 94 0.95 11.04 -7.85
CA ARG A 94 -0.33 10.38 -8.12
C ARG A 94 -1.02 9.91 -6.83
N GLY A 95 -0.47 10.24 -5.68
CA GLY A 95 -1.10 9.95 -4.40
C GLY A 95 -0.60 8.71 -3.69
N ALA A 96 0.53 8.16 -4.10
CA ALA A 96 1.16 7.07 -3.37
C ALA A 96 1.72 7.56 -2.05
N ASP A 97 1.77 6.67 -1.08
CA ASP A 97 2.34 6.96 0.24
C ASP A 97 3.81 6.61 0.32
N ASP A 98 4.25 5.64 -0.50
CA ASP A 98 5.66 5.26 -0.55
C ASP A 98 5.94 4.50 -1.83
N PHE A 99 7.21 4.21 -2.06
CA PHE A 99 7.68 3.50 -3.25
C PHE A 99 8.87 2.64 -2.84
N ILE A 100 8.88 1.37 -3.24
CA ILE A 100 10.01 0.49 -2.99
C ILE A 100 10.45 -0.19 -4.28
N ALA A 101 11.77 -0.20 -4.53
CA ALA A 101 12.34 -0.74 -5.75
C ALA A 101 12.61 -2.24 -5.62
N LYS A 102 12.36 -2.97 -6.71
CA LYS A 102 12.77 -4.37 -6.81
C LYS A 102 14.21 -4.45 -7.28
N PRO A 103 15.02 -5.37 -6.79
CA PRO A 103 14.75 -6.27 -5.67
C PRO A 103 14.76 -5.51 -4.34
N PHE A 104 13.90 -5.91 -3.44
CA PHE A 104 13.80 -5.25 -2.14
C PHE A 104 13.97 -6.26 -1.02
N ASP A 105 14.34 -5.72 0.14
CA ASP A 105 14.46 -6.51 1.37
C ASP A 105 13.07 -6.62 2.01
N MET A 106 12.64 -7.85 2.31
CA MET A 106 11.33 -8.07 2.93
C MET A 106 11.20 -7.37 4.27
N ASP A 107 12.29 -7.31 5.05
CA ASP A 107 12.25 -6.63 6.34
C ASP A 107 12.05 -5.13 6.18
N VAL A 108 12.64 -4.53 5.13
CA VAL A 108 12.42 -3.11 4.84
C VAL A 108 10.97 -2.88 4.44
N LEU A 109 10.40 -3.76 3.63
CA LEU A 109 9.00 -3.64 3.23
C LEU A 109 8.07 -3.74 4.44
N VAL A 110 8.31 -4.71 5.32
CA VAL A 110 7.51 -4.86 6.54
C VAL A 110 7.60 -3.61 7.40
N ALA A 111 8.80 -3.06 7.55
CA ALA A 111 8.98 -1.83 8.34
C ALA A 111 8.18 -0.66 7.76
N LYS A 112 8.18 -0.51 6.43
CA LYS A 112 7.39 0.54 5.76
C LYS A 112 5.91 0.32 5.97
N ILE A 113 5.44 -0.92 5.84
CA ILE A 113 4.02 -1.26 6.04
C ILE A 113 3.61 -0.94 7.47
N GLN A 114 4.40 -1.37 8.45
CA GLN A 114 4.08 -1.12 9.86
C GLN A 114 4.01 0.37 10.16
N ALA A 115 4.96 1.15 9.63
CA ALA A 115 4.99 2.58 9.85
C ALA A 115 3.77 3.26 9.26
N ILE A 116 3.39 2.89 8.04
CA ILE A 116 2.25 3.51 7.36
C ILE A 116 0.94 3.13 8.05
N LEU A 117 0.77 1.87 8.40
CA LEU A 117 -0.45 1.43 9.09
C LEU A 117 -0.59 2.12 10.45
N ARG A 118 0.52 2.26 11.18
CA ARG A 118 0.49 2.94 12.47
C ARG A 118 0.08 4.40 12.31
N ARG A 119 0.67 5.11 11.35
CA ARG A 119 0.34 6.53 11.13
C ARG A 119 -1.11 6.70 10.67
N THR A 120 -1.57 5.81 9.79
CA THR A 120 -2.89 5.96 9.18
C THR A 120 -4.01 5.61 10.14
N TYR A 121 -3.86 4.53 10.91
CA TYR A 121 -4.97 3.96 11.65
C TYR A 121 -4.87 4.13 13.16
N SER A 122 -3.64 4.14 13.70
CA SER A 122 -3.49 4.28 15.15
C SER A 122 -3.60 5.74 15.58
N PHE A 123 -2.88 6.62 14.89
CA PHE A 123 -2.87 8.03 15.26
C PHE A 123 -4.16 8.75 14.87
N GLY A 124 -4.87 8.24 13.88
CA GLY A 124 -6.14 8.82 13.48
C GLY A 124 -7.29 8.46 14.36
N ASN A 125 -7.09 7.61 15.35
CA ASN A 125 -8.16 7.15 16.22
C ASN A 125 -8.54 8.25 17.22
N PRO A 126 -9.74 8.80 17.15
CA PRO A 126 -10.14 9.88 18.05
C PRO A 126 -10.31 9.42 19.50
N VAL A 127 -10.45 8.16 19.71
CA VAL A 127 -10.59 7.63 21.06
C VAL A 127 -9.32 7.81 21.86
N SER A 128 -8.25 7.82 21.21
CA SER A 128 -7.00 8.08 21.88
C SER A 128 -6.74 9.57 21.99
N TYR A 129 -7.02 10.33 21.82
CA TYR A 129 -6.38 11.31 21.71
C TYR A 129 -6.59 12.39 21.74
N THR A 130 -6.78 12.74 22.03
CA THR A 130 -6.69 13.49 21.90
C THR A 130 -6.04 14.12 21.88
N HIS A 131 -5.97 14.26 21.84
CA HIS A 131 -4.96 14.46 21.93
C HIS A 131 -4.18 15.00 21.38
N LEU A 132 -4.31 15.42 21.48
CA LEU A 132 -3.29 15.58 21.39
C LEU A 132 -2.74 16.12 20.60
N ARG A 133 -3.17 16.47 20.55
CA ARG A 133 -2.37 16.58 20.29
C ARG A 133 -1.78 16.92 19.74
N ALA A 134 -2.40 17.13 19.77
CA ALA A 134 -1.58 16.96 19.78
C ALA A 134 -0.80 17.28 19.18
N HIS A 135 -0.79 18.15 19.24
CA HIS A 135 0.30 18.03 19.23
C HIS A 135 0.88 18.16 18.59
N GLU A 136 -0.02 18.38 18.55
CA GLU A 136 0.75 18.06 18.61
C GLU A 136 1.38 18.11 17.99
N THR A 137 0.99 18.42 17.78
CA THR A 137 1.89 18.14 17.78
C THR A 137 2.63 18.31 17.15
N ARG A 138 2.18 18.60 17.12
CA ARG A 138 3.07 18.51 17.14
C ARG A 138 3.71 18.37 16.54
N HIS A 139 3.23 18.36 16.32
CA HIS A 139 4.04 18.20 16.31
C HIS A 139 4.44 18.24 15.79
N ASP A 140 3.67 18.51 15.92
CA ASP A 140 4.26 18.43 16.11
C ASP A 140 4.56 18.60 15.73
N LEU A 141 4.05 18.35 15.40
CA LEU A 141 4.32 18.23 15.75
C LEU A 141 4.60 18.57 15.70
#